data_c3f803c030710062e9003bd4198ed385
#
_entry.id   c3f803c030710062e9003bd4198ed385
#
_cell.length_a   1.000
_cell.length_b   1.000
_cell.length_c   1.000
_cell.angle_alpha   90.00
_cell.angle_beta   90.00
_cell.angle_gamma   90.00
#
_symmetry.space_group_name_H-M   'P 1'
#
loop_
_entity.id
_entity.type
_entity.pdbx_description
1 polymer ?
#
loop_
_entity_poly.entity_id
_entity_poly.type
_entity_poly.pdbx_seq_one_letter_code
_entity_poly.pdbx_strand_id
1 'polypeptide(L)'
;MSDGRARHLYIHLPFCASRCGYCDFVTVVGRSGQHGAYVDALLAELELEREVLAPRLESLFLGGGTPTLTEPRELERLLRALPPAEEVTVEANPETVTPELAALLCDCGVTRVSLGAQSFQPRLLSVLDRRAGPDDVRRAVYALRDASFDNISLDLMYGIPGQSAPDLDADLSEALALEPEHISCYELEAKPGTRFTHAHGAELARQGEAMESYFERVVARLTARGRLLGDAVTADLLA
;
A
#
# COMPACT_ATOMS: atom_id res chain seq x y z
N MET A 1 -18.98 4.67 27.34
CA MET A 1 -19.88 4.77 26.17
C MET A 1 -19.13 5.60 25.15
N SER A 2 -18.95 5.10 23.93
CA SER A 2 -18.34 5.90 22.85
C SER A 2 -19.27 7.09 22.58
N ASP A 3 -18.71 8.26 22.33
CA ASP A 3 -19.46 9.48 22.03
C ASP A 3 -20.14 9.46 20.64
N GLY A 4 -20.13 8.32 19.95
CA GLY A 4 -20.71 8.11 18.63
C GLY A 4 -19.93 8.72 17.48
N ARG A 5 -18.75 9.31 17.74
CA ARG A 5 -17.91 9.93 16.72
C ARG A 5 -17.01 8.91 16.02
N ALA A 6 -16.74 9.14 14.75
CA ALA A 6 -15.81 8.33 13.97
C ALA A 6 -14.37 8.53 14.47
N ARG A 7 -13.67 7.43 14.70
CA ARG A 7 -12.29 7.40 15.23
C ARG A 7 -11.26 7.00 14.18
N HIS A 8 -11.74 6.56 13.02
CA HIS A 8 -10.91 6.14 11.88
C HIS A 8 -11.29 6.94 10.66
N LEU A 9 -10.32 7.43 9.91
CA LEU A 9 -10.53 8.21 8.69
C LEU A 9 -9.71 7.62 7.55
N TYR A 10 -10.38 7.29 6.44
CA TYR A 10 -9.75 6.94 5.18
C TYR A 10 -9.85 8.10 4.19
N ILE A 11 -8.74 8.44 3.57
CA ILE A 11 -8.66 9.46 2.53
C ILE A 11 -8.19 8.83 1.24
N HIS A 12 -9.00 8.97 0.19
CA HIS A 12 -8.71 8.43 -1.12
C HIS A 12 -7.96 9.45 -1.98
N LEU A 13 -6.74 9.10 -2.41
CA LEU A 13 -5.96 9.88 -3.37
C LEU A 13 -5.81 9.06 -4.66
N PRO A 14 -6.58 9.38 -5.73
CA PRO A 14 -6.75 8.47 -6.88
C PRO A 14 -5.60 8.50 -7.89
N PHE A 15 -4.62 9.36 -7.71
CA PHE A 15 -3.60 9.63 -8.73
C PHE A 15 -2.59 8.49 -8.86
N CYS A 16 -2.36 8.04 -10.11
CA CYS A 16 -1.34 7.06 -10.47
C CYS A 16 -0.52 7.55 -11.67
N ALA A 17 0.77 7.18 -11.70
CA ALA A 17 1.63 7.43 -12.85
C ALA A 17 1.26 6.53 -14.05
N SER A 18 0.80 5.30 -13.77
CA SER A 18 0.25 4.33 -14.72
C SER A 18 -0.73 3.42 -13.99
N ARG A 19 -1.65 2.80 -14.72
CA ARG A 19 -2.55 1.79 -14.13
C ARG A 19 -1.92 0.41 -14.31
N CYS A 20 -1.68 -0.28 -13.21
CA CYS A 20 -1.22 -1.67 -13.21
C CYS A 20 -2.29 -2.58 -13.83
N GLY A 21 -1.87 -3.64 -14.54
CA GLY A 21 -2.78 -4.49 -15.30
C GLY A 21 -3.85 -5.19 -14.47
N TYR A 22 -3.53 -5.52 -13.22
CA TYR A 22 -4.41 -6.20 -12.27
C TYR A 22 -5.28 -5.26 -11.40
N CYS A 23 -4.97 -3.95 -11.39
CA CYS A 23 -5.54 -3.01 -10.41
C CYS A 23 -7.03 -2.72 -10.69
N ASP A 24 -7.85 -2.90 -9.62
CA ASP A 24 -9.28 -2.62 -9.63
C ASP A 24 -9.67 -1.38 -8.81
N PHE A 25 -8.69 -0.66 -8.27
CA PHE A 25 -8.96 0.56 -7.51
C PHE A 25 -9.44 1.70 -8.41
N VAL A 26 -10.21 2.61 -7.81
CA VAL A 26 -10.61 3.86 -8.46
C VAL A 26 -9.38 4.74 -8.61
N THR A 27 -8.81 4.76 -9.81
CA THR A 27 -7.57 5.50 -10.09
C THR A 27 -7.69 6.36 -11.34
N VAL A 28 -6.94 7.45 -11.37
CA VAL A 28 -6.81 8.36 -12.52
C VAL A 28 -5.36 8.53 -12.91
N VAL A 29 -5.07 8.50 -14.20
CA VAL A 29 -3.73 8.65 -14.78
C VAL A 29 -3.65 9.93 -15.60
N GLY A 30 -2.49 10.60 -15.57
CA GLY A 30 -2.23 11.79 -16.42
C GLY A 30 -2.98 13.04 -15.98
N ARG A 31 -3.32 13.17 -14.70
CA ARG A 31 -4.08 14.30 -14.13
C ARG A 31 -3.26 15.12 -13.11
N SER A 32 -1.96 15.24 -13.29
CA SER A 32 -1.07 15.97 -12.38
C SER A 32 -1.50 17.42 -12.12
N GLY A 33 -2.06 18.12 -13.11
CA GLY A 33 -2.59 19.47 -12.95
C GLY A 33 -3.87 19.58 -12.10
N GLN A 34 -4.44 18.46 -11.62
CA GLN A 34 -5.67 18.45 -10.83
C GLN A 34 -5.43 18.18 -9.33
N HIS A 35 -4.18 17.96 -8.90
CA HIS A 35 -3.87 17.63 -7.50
C HIS A 35 -4.36 18.72 -6.55
N GLY A 36 -4.10 20.01 -6.84
CA GLY A 36 -4.54 21.13 -6.01
C GLY A 36 -6.06 21.22 -5.88
N ALA A 37 -6.80 21.16 -7.00
CA ALA A 37 -8.25 21.20 -6.99
C ALA A 37 -8.88 20.01 -6.25
N TYR A 38 -8.27 18.83 -6.34
CA TYR A 38 -8.72 17.64 -5.62
C TYR A 38 -8.49 17.78 -4.11
N VAL A 39 -7.33 18.28 -3.69
CA VAL A 39 -7.04 18.58 -2.29
C VAL A 39 -7.97 19.65 -1.75
N ASP A 40 -8.30 20.70 -2.53
CA ASP A 40 -9.31 21.71 -2.14
C ASP A 40 -10.67 21.07 -1.84
N ALA A 41 -11.10 20.11 -2.69
CA ALA A 41 -12.35 19.39 -2.49
C ALA A 41 -12.32 18.51 -1.23
N LEU A 42 -11.22 17.77 -1.00
CA LEU A 42 -11.05 16.97 0.23
C LEU A 42 -11.06 17.82 1.49
N LEU A 43 -10.43 18.98 1.47
CA LEU A 43 -10.42 19.90 2.61
C LEU A 43 -11.81 20.50 2.88
N ALA A 44 -12.57 20.79 1.82
CA ALA A 44 -13.96 21.23 1.96
C ALA A 44 -14.86 20.12 2.53
N GLU A 45 -14.70 18.88 2.07
CA GLU A 45 -15.42 17.72 2.62
C GLU A 45 -15.04 17.47 4.09
N LEU A 46 -13.77 17.53 4.44
CA LEU A 46 -13.29 17.39 5.81
C LEU A 46 -13.92 18.43 6.74
N GLU A 47 -14.09 19.67 6.27
CA GLU A 47 -14.75 20.72 7.07
C GLU A 47 -16.25 20.44 7.29
N LEU A 48 -16.94 19.91 6.27
CA LEU A 48 -18.36 19.52 6.39
C LEU A 48 -18.55 18.37 7.38
N GLU A 49 -17.61 17.43 7.42
CA GLU A 49 -17.69 16.22 8.25
C GLU A 49 -16.99 16.38 9.61
N ARG A 50 -16.44 17.55 9.91
CA ARG A 50 -15.66 17.80 11.14
C ARG A 50 -16.35 17.39 12.44
N GLU A 51 -17.67 17.62 12.53
CA GLU A 51 -18.43 17.36 13.75
C GLU A 51 -18.65 15.86 14.02
N VAL A 52 -18.60 15.02 12.97
CA VAL A 52 -18.73 13.56 13.11
C VAL A 52 -17.41 12.88 13.46
N LEU A 53 -16.28 13.58 13.35
CA LEU A 53 -14.97 13.06 13.70
C LEU A 53 -14.66 13.27 15.19
N ALA A 54 -13.97 12.32 15.79
CA ALA A 54 -13.38 12.51 17.10
C ALA A 54 -12.28 13.59 17.07
N PRO A 55 -12.07 14.36 18.14
CA PRO A 55 -11.02 15.41 18.19
C PRO A 55 -9.60 14.85 17.99
N ARG A 56 -9.39 13.58 18.31
CA ARG A 56 -8.20 12.78 18.02
C ARG A 56 -8.66 11.43 17.48
N LEU A 57 -8.11 11.04 16.34
CA LEU A 57 -8.41 9.76 15.72
C LEU A 57 -7.51 8.65 16.28
N GLU A 58 -7.98 7.42 16.20
CA GLU A 58 -7.17 6.22 16.44
C GLU A 58 -6.30 5.93 15.22
N SER A 59 -6.90 6.00 14.01
CA SER A 59 -6.14 5.84 12.78
C SER A 59 -6.60 6.78 11.66
N LEU A 60 -5.64 7.15 10.83
CA LEU A 60 -5.82 7.89 9.60
C LEU A 60 -5.05 7.17 8.49
N PHE A 61 -5.71 6.90 7.38
CA PHE A 61 -5.15 6.15 6.28
C PHE A 61 -5.31 6.90 4.95
N LEU A 62 -4.21 7.25 4.30
CA LEU A 62 -4.18 7.79 2.95
C LEU A 62 -3.85 6.66 1.97
N GLY A 63 -4.80 6.33 1.11
CA GLY A 63 -4.66 5.23 0.15
C GLY A 63 -5.32 5.53 -1.19
N GLY A 64 -5.46 4.49 -1.99
CA GLY A 64 -6.21 4.52 -3.25
C GLY A 64 -5.38 4.28 -4.50
N GLY A 65 -4.89 5.33 -5.15
CA GLY A 65 -3.97 5.23 -6.29
C GLY A 65 -2.53 5.15 -5.82
N THR A 66 -1.89 6.29 -5.70
CA THR A 66 -0.54 6.45 -5.16
C THR A 66 -0.50 7.80 -4.42
N PRO A 67 -0.81 7.83 -3.12
CA PRO A 67 -0.81 9.07 -2.35
C PRO A 67 0.47 9.89 -2.49
N THR A 68 1.61 9.22 -2.51
CA THR A 68 2.95 9.80 -2.66
C THR A 68 3.26 10.35 -4.05
N LEU A 69 2.38 10.15 -5.04
CA LEU A 69 2.47 10.81 -6.36
C LEU A 69 1.83 12.21 -6.33
N THR A 70 1.03 12.51 -5.32
CA THR A 70 0.46 13.85 -5.16
C THR A 70 1.58 14.87 -5.07
N GLU A 71 1.42 16.04 -5.71
CA GLU A 71 2.41 17.10 -5.65
C GLU A 71 2.80 17.37 -4.19
N PRO A 72 4.09 17.40 -3.82
CA PRO A 72 4.53 17.44 -2.42
C PRO A 72 3.91 18.58 -1.62
N ARG A 73 3.77 19.78 -2.21
CA ARG A 73 3.12 20.92 -1.58
C ARG A 73 1.65 20.67 -1.26
N GLU A 74 0.93 19.99 -2.15
CA GLU A 74 -0.49 19.70 -1.96
C GLU A 74 -0.69 18.55 -0.95
N LEU A 75 0.21 17.55 -0.97
CA LEU A 75 0.23 16.51 0.03
C LEU A 75 0.53 17.05 1.43
N GLU A 76 1.51 17.95 1.56
CA GLU A 76 1.82 18.66 2.80
C GLU A 76 0.61 19.44 3.31
N ARG A 77 -0.03 20.23 2.43
CA ARG A 77 -1.21 21.02 2.76
C ARG A 77 -2.35 20.14 3.28
N LEU A 78 -2.60 19.00 2.65
CA LEU A 78 -3.59 18.03 3.10
C LEU A 78 -3.21 17.48 4.47
N LEU A 79 -2.02 16.89 4.61
CA LEU A 79 -1.57 16.25 5.86
C LEU A 79 -1.64 17.19 7.07
N ARG A 80 -1.23 18.46 6.91
CA ARG A 80 -1.27 19.46 7.98
C ARG A 80 -2.67 19.90 8.38
N ALA A 81 -3.67 19.71 7.52
CA ALA A 81 -5.06 20.05 7.80
C ALA A 81 -5.85 18.91 8.50
N LEU A 82 -5.33 17.70 8.49
CA LEU A 82 -5.99 16.54 9.06
C LEU A 82 -6.02 16.59 10.59
N PRO A 83 -7.04 15.98 11.23
CA PRO A 83 -7.08 15.81 12.67
C PRO A 83 -5.87 14.99 13.16
N PRO A 84 -5.37 15.23 14.39
CA PRO A 84 -4.32 14.40 14.96
C PRO A 84 -4.82 12.96 15.12
N ALA A 85 -3.96 11.98 14.83
CA ALA A 85 -4.24 10.57 14.97
C ALA A 85 -3.12 9.85 15.75
N GLU A 86 -3.40 8.67 16.28
CA GLU A 86 -2.39 7.82 16.90
C GLU A 86 -1.52 7.15 15.83
N GLU A 87 -2.16 6.64 14.77
CA GLU A 87 -1.47 6.15 13.58
C GLU A 87 -1.90 6.96 12.35
N VAL A 88 -0.93 7.43 11.59
CA VAL A 88 -1.12 8.06 10.27
C VAL A 88 -0.37 7.21 9.24
N THR A 89 -1.11 6.44 8.45
CA THR A 89 -0.56 5.59 7.40
C THR A 89 -0.67 6.25 6.03
N VAL A 90 0.39 6.16 5.23
CA VAL A 90 0.40 6.59 3.83
C VAL A 90 0.86 5.44 2.94
N GLU A 91 0.06 5.09 1.92
CA GLU A 91 0.48 4.17 0.86
C GLU A 91 1.45 4.86 -0.09
N ALA A 92 2.46 4.12 -0.52
CA ALA A 92 3.47 4.61 -1.43
C ALA A 92 3.88 3.56 -2.46
N ASN A 93 4.13 4.02 -3.69
CA ASN A 93 4.91 3.23 -4.63
C ASN A 93 6.40 3.53 -4.43
N PRO A 94 7.28 2.50 -4.45
CA PRO A 94 8.70 2.68 -4.14
C PRO A 94 9.39 3.75 -4.99
N GLU A 95 9.05 3.85 -6.27
CA GLU A 95 9.64 4.83 -7.20
C GLU A 95 9.26 6.28 -6.89
N THR A 96 8.25 6.52 -6.05
CA THR A 96 7.83 7.88 -5.65
C THR A 96 8.50 8.36 -4.37
N VAL A 97 9.11 7.47 -3.59
CA VAL A 97 9.73 7.81 -2.31
C VAL A 97 11.15 8.31 -2.54
N THR A 98 11.32 9.63 -2.41
CA THR A 98 12.62 10.29 -2.38
C THR A 98 13.00 10.67 -0.94
N PRO A 99 14.28 10.95 -0.63
CA PRO A 99 14.67 11.46 0.69
C PRO A 99 13.88 12.70 1.12
N GLU A 100 13.61 13.62 0.19
CA GLU A 100 12.86 14.86 0.45
C GLU A 100 11.39 14.55 0.78
N LEU A 101 10.78 13.59 0.06
CA LEU A 101 9.41 13.19 0.35
C LEU A 101 9.33 12.44 1.69
N ALA A 102 10.28 11.56 1.99
CA ALA A 102 10.33 10.86 3.27
C ALA A 102 10.43 11.84 4.44
N ALA A 103 11.30 12.86 4.34
CA ALA A 103 11.41 13.93 5.34
C ALA A 103 10.09 14.71 5.48
N LEU A 104 9.46 15.10 4.37
CA LEU A 104 8.16 15.80 4.37
C LEU A 104 7.07 14.98 5.09
N LEU A 105 6.96 13.69 4.80
CA LEU A 105 5.98 12.81 5.44
C LEU A 105 6.22 12.75 6.96
N CYS A 106 7.48 12.58 7.38
CA CYS A 106 7.86 12.57 8.80
C CYS A 106 7.51 13.91 9.47
N ASP A 107 7.86 15.04 8.87
CA ASP A 107 7.57 16.40 9.37
C ASP A 107 6.07 16.69 9.45
N CYS A 108 5.26 16.03 8.64
CA CYS A 108 3.80 16.12 8.67
C CYS A 108 3.14 15.14 9.65
N GLY A 109 3.92 14.38 10.42
CA GLY A 109 3.40 13.49 11.45
C GLY A 109 2.89 12.14 10.92
N VAL A 110 3.29 11.73 9.71
CA VAL A 110 3.05 10.36 9.23
C VAL A 110 3.85 9.40 10.11
N THR A 111 3.18 8.37 10.62
CA THR A 111 3.80 7.40 11.55
C THR A 111 4.08 6.06 10.89
N ARG A 112 3.44 5.75 9.76
CA ARG A 112 3.58 4.48 9.04
C ARG A 112 3.56 4.70 7.53
N VAL A 113 4.43 4.02 6.80
CA VAL A 113 4.39 3.98 5.33
C VAL A 113 4.22 2.55 4.85
N SER A 114 3.22 2.30 3.96
CA SER A 114 3.03 1.01 3.29
C SER A 114 3.55 1.08 1.87
N LEU A 115 4.58 0.30 1.58
CA LEU A 115 5.27 0.27 0.27
C LEU A 115 4.77 -0.88 -0.57
N GLY A 116 4.17 -0.58 -1.71
CA GLY A 116 3.73 -1.56 -2.70
C GLY A 116 4.90 -2.20 -3.45
N ALA A 117 5.65 -3.09 -2.82
CA ALA A 117 6.76 -3.81 -3.46
C ALA A 117 6.26 -4.86 -4.45
N GLN A 118 5.21 -5.60 -4.11
CA GLN A 118 4.54 -6.66 -4.84
C GLN A 118 5.40 -7.91 -5.08
N SER A 119 6.61 -7.77 -5.60
CA SER A 119 7.61 -8.84 -5.81
C SER A 119 9.02 -8.24 -5.92
N PHE A 120 10.04 -9.05 -5.68
CA PHE A 120 11.44 -8.72 -5.95
C PHE A 120 11.96 -9.40 -7.23
N GLN A 121 11.07 -10.04 -8.00
CA GLN A 121 11.41 -10.68 -9.27
C GLN A 121 11.04 -9.74 -10.44
N PRO A 122 12.03 -9.19 -11.20
CA PRO A 122 11.76 -8.24 -12.28
C PRO A 122 10.77 -8.76 -13.32
N ARG A 123 10.81 -10.06 -13.64
CA ARG A 123 9.88 -10.68 -14.59
C ARG A 123 8.43 -10.68 -14.08
N LEU A 124 8.21 -10.88 -12.77
CA LEU A 124 6.87 -10.86 -12.16
C LEU A 124 6.33 -9.44 -12.07
N LEU A 125 7.20 -8.47 -11.73
CA LEU A 125 6.85 -7.05 -11.76
C LEU A 125 6.44 -6.59 -13.17
N SER A 126 7.12 -7.10 -14.20
CA SER A 126 6.74 -6.83 -15.61
C SER A 126 5.35 -7.41 -15.95
N VAL A 127 5.00 -8.59 -15.46
CA VAL A 127 3.65 -9.19 -15.62
C VAL A 127 2.58 -8.32 -14.98
N LEU A 128 2.87 -7.70 -13.83
CA LEU A 128 1.98 -6.82 -13.10
C LEU A 128 1.90 -5.39 -13.69
N ASP A 129 2.64 -5.09 -14.77
CA ASP A 129 2.81 -3.73 -15.31
C ASP A 129 3.34 -2.73 -14.24
N ARG A 130 4.20 -3.20 -13.31
CA ARG A 130 4.81 -2.36 -12.27
C ARG A 130 5.99 -1.58 -12.84
N ARG A 131 6.11 -0.31 -12.43
CA ARG A 131 7.22 0.58 -12.81
C ARG A 131 8.42 0.42 -11.89
N ALA A 132 8.16 0.28 -10.59
CA ALA A 132 9.19 0.08 -9.59
C ALA A 132 9.86 -1.29 -9.74
N GLY A 133 11.16 -1.33 -9.59
CA GLY A 133 11.96 -2.54 -9.48
C GLY A 133 12.42 -2.81 -8.03
N PRO A 134 13.13 -3.95 -7.80
CA PRO A 134 13.62 -4.29 -6.46
C PRO A 134 14.55 -3.23 -5.86
N ASP A 135 15.36 -2.56 -6.67
CA ASP A 135 16.26 -1.52 -6.19
C ASP A 135 15.51 -0.25 -5.76
N ASP A 136 14.35 0.02 -6.38
CA ASP A 136 13.48 1.12 -5.93
C ASP A 136 12.94 0.84 -4.54
N VAL A 137 12.53 -0.41 -4.25
CA VAL A 137 12.08 -0.82 -2.91
C VAL A 137 13.16 -0.60 -1.86
N ARG A 138 14.39 -1.06 -2.15
CA ARG A 138 15.53 -0.89 -1.24
C ARG A 138 15.83 0.58 -0.99
N ARG A 139 15.89 1.41 -2.05
CA ARG A 139 16.11 2.86 -1.92
C ARG A 139 15.01 3.53 -1.11
N ALA A 140 13.74 3.18 -1.34
CA ALA A 140 12.61 3.72 -0.61
C ALA A 140 12.70 3.39 0.90
N VAL A 141 12.98 2.13 1.25
CA VAL A 141 13.14 1.71 2.65
C VAL A 141 14.29 2.48 3.32
N TYR A 142 15.44 2.60 2.67
CA TYR A 142 16.57 3.37 3.23
C TYR A 142 16.23 4.85 3.39
N ALA A 143 15.58 5.47 2.41
CA ALA A 143 15.16 6.87 2.51
C ALA A 143 14.18 7.10 3.68
N LEU A 144 13.25 6.17 3.91
CA LEU A 144 12.34 6.22 5.04
C LEU A 144 13.07 6.03 6.38
N ARG A 145 14.01 5.08 6.47
CA ARG A 145 14.82 4.87 7.68
C ARG A 145 15.69 6.09 8.01
N ASP A 146 16.32 6.68 6.99
CA ASP A 146 17.11 7.91 7.15
C ASP A 146 16.24 9.09 7.62
N ALA A 147 14.95 9.13 7.23
CA ALA A 147 13.96 10.08 7.74
C ALA A 147 13.35 9.68 9.09
N SER A 148 13.89 8.65 9.77
CA SER A 148 13.48 8.18 11.10
C SER A 148 12.12 7.46 11.17
N PHE A 149 11.65 6.88 10.07
CA PHE A 149 10.51 5.97 10.13
C PHE A 149 10.90 4.65 10.78
N ASP A 150 10.20 4.28 11.83
CA ASP A 150 10.30 3.01 12.55
C ASP A 150 9.12 2.07 12.34
N ASN A 151 8.19 2.43 11.45
CA ASN A 151 7.04 1.61 11.07
C ASN A 151 6.85 1.62 9.54
N ILE A 152 7.48 0.64 8.89
CA ILE A 152 7.40 0.42 7.44
C ILE A 152 6.71 -0.91 7.19
N SER A 153 5.69 -0.89 6.31
CA SER A 153 5.05 -2.09 5.79
C SER A 153 5.50 -2.35 4.36
N LEU A 154 5.74 -3.60 4.02
CA LEU A 154 5.94 -4.03 2.64
C LEU A 154 4.76 -4.87 2.18
N ASP A 155 4.19 -4.51 1.02
CA ASP A 155 3.10 -5.24 0.42
C ASP A 155 3.66 -6.17 -0.66
N LEU A 156 3.38 -7.47 -0.53
CA LEU A 156 3.76 -8.53 -1.46
C LEU A 156 2.53 -9.20 -2.06
N MET A 157 2.69 -9.73 -3.27
CA MET A 157 1.64 -10.49 -3.94
C MET A 157 2.10 -11.92 -4.23
N TYR A 158 1.18 -12.87 -4.08
CA TYR A 158 1.39 -14.23 -4.54
C TYR A 158 0.28 -14.66 -5.54
N GLY A 159 0.54 -15.71 -6.30
CA GLY A 159 -0.32 -16.13 -7.39
C GLY A 159 -0.15 -15.30 -8.67
N ILE A 160 0.97 -14.61 -8.80
CA ILE A 160 1.30 -13.84 -10.02
C ILE A 160 1.50 -14.82 -11.19
N PRO A 161 0.94 -14.57 -12.38
CA PRO A 161 1.18 -15.41 -13.55
C PRO A 161 2.67 -15.69 -13.78
N GLY A 162 3.03 -16.98 -13.87
CA GLY A 162 4.41 -17.43 -13.99
C GLY A 162 5.23 -17.44 -12.71
N GLN A 163 4.66 -17.12 -11.55
CA GLN A 163 5.32 -17.25 -10.26
C GLN A 163 5.48 -18.74 -9.88
N SER A 164 6.61 -19.09 -9.32
CA SER A 164 6.88 -20.39 -8.73
C SER A 164 7.06 -20.27 -7.22
N ALA A 165 6.96 -21.41 -6.51
CA ALA A 165 7.20 -21.42 -5.06
C ALA A 165 8.60 -20.90 -4.67
N PRO A 166 9.71 -21.24 -5.39
CA PRO A 166 11.01 -20.60 -5.15
C PRO A 166 11.03 -19.08 -5.34
N ASP A 167 10.23 -18.52 -6.28
CA ASP A 167 10.14 -17.07 -6.45
C ASP A 167 9.49 -16.42 -5.23
N LEU A 168 8.39 -17.00 -4.71
CA LEU A 168 7.73 -16.52 -3.49
C LEU A 168 8.67 -16.61 -2.28
N ASP A 169 9.40 -17.73 -2.14
CA ASP A 169 10.39 -17.87 -1.06
C ASP A 169 11.51 -16.82 -1.15
N ALA A 170 11.93 -16.48 -2.36
CA ALA A 170 12.90 -15.41 -2.61
C ALA A 170 12.32 -14.02 -2.28
N ASP A 171 11.09 -13.73 -2.71
CA ASP A 171 10.41 -12.47 -2.40
C ASP A 171 10.25 -12.27 -0.88
N LEU A 172 9.82 -13.29 -0.15
CA LEU A 172 9.71 -13.25 1.31
C LEU A 172 11.08 -13.06 1.98
N SER A 173 12.13 -13.69 1.44
CA SER A 173 13.50 -13.54 1.98
C SER A 173 14.05 -12.14 1.77
N GLU A 174 13.85 -11.54 0.59
CA GLU A 174 14.25 -10.18 0.28
C GLU A 174 13.48 -9.16 1.14
N ALA A 175 12.17 -9.34 1.28
CA ALA A 175 11.35 -8.48 2.13
C ALA A 175 11.81 -8.53 3.61
N LEU A 176 12.04 -9.74 4.15
CA LEU A 176 12.51 -9.92 5.52
C LEU A 176 13.92 -9.36 5.75
N ALA A 177 14.78 -9.36 4.72
CA ALA A 177 16.12 -8.79 4.81
C ALA A 177 16.13 -7.25 4.94
N LEU A 178 15.03 -6.58 4.57
CA LEU A 178 14.84 -5.14 4.76
C LEU A 178 14.31 -4.78 6.16
N GLU A 179 14.05 -5.78 7.00
CA GLU A 179 13.62 -5.63 8.39
C GLU A 179 12.40 -4.70 8.56
N PRO A 180 11.29 -4.90 7.78
CA PRO A 180 10.08 -4.11 7.98
C PRO A 180 9.36 -4.54 9.27
N GLU A 181 8.60 -3.64 9.87
CA GLU A 181 7.75 -3.93 11.03
C GLU A 181 6.51 -4.73 10.65
N HIS A 182 6.09 -4.65 9.37
CA HIS A 182 4.93 -5.35 8.87
C HIS A 182 5.13 -5.81 7.42
N ILE A 183 4.57 -6.96 7.08
CA ILE A 183 4.46 -7.45 5.69
C ILE A 183 3.01 -7.83 5.44
N SER A 184 2.39 -7.21 4.44
CA SER A 184 1.09 -7.62 3.91
C SER A 184 1.31 -8.54 2.72
N CYS A 185 0.71 -9.73 2.72
CA CYS A 185 0.77 -10.64 1.58
C CYS A 185 -0.64 -10.83 1.01
N TYR A 186 -0.82 -10.48 -0.26
CA TYR A 186 -2.09 -10.55 -0.96
C TYR A 186 -2.09 -11.64 -2.02
N GLU A 187 -3.18 -12.39 -2.08
CA GLU A 187 -3.50 -13.20 -3.25
C GLU A 187 -3.83 -12.30 -4.44
N LEU A 188 -3.27 -12.61 -5.62
CA LEU A 188 -3.61 -11.88 -6.83
C LEU A 188 -5.04 -12.23 -7.28
N GLU A 189 -5.97 -11.34 -7.04
CA GLU A 189 -7.33 -11.41 -7.59
C GLU A 189 -7.42 -10.65 -8.91
N ALA A 190 -7.48 -11.39 -10.03
CA ALA A 190 -7.66 -10.80 -11.34
C ALA A 190 -9.16 -10.74 -11.69
N LYS A 191 -9.69 -9.54 -11.87
CA LYS A 191 -11.12 -9.37 -12.20
C LYS A 191 -11.47 -9.95 -13.58
N PRO A 192 -12.55 -10.74 -13.69
CA PRO A 192 -13.01 -11.30 -14.95
C PRO A 192 -13.28 -10.22 -16.01
N GLY A 193 -12.95 -10.50 -17.27
CA GLY A 193 -13.17 -9.60 -18.39
C GLY A 193 -12.19 -8.44 -18.54
N THR A 194 -11.16 -8.36 -17.68
CA THR A 194 -10.08 -7.36 -17.82
C THR A 194 -9.07 -7.78 -18.89
N ARG A 195 -8.29 -6.78 -19.40
CA ARG A 195 -7.16 -7.07 -20.29
C ARG A 195 -6.19 -8.06 -19.66
N PHE A 196 -5.97 -7.95 -18.35
CA PHE A 196 -5.09 -8.82 -17.59
C PHE A 196 -5.57 -10.28 -17.60
N THR A 197 -6.86 -10.53 -17.33
CA THR A 197 -7.43 -11.90 -17.38
C THR A 197 -7.44 -12.47 -18.78
N HIS A 198 -7.63 -11.65 -19.83
CA HIS A 198 -7.52 -12.10 -21.22
C HIS A 198 -6.08 -12.49 -21.58
N ALA A 199 -5.09 -11.74 -21.13
CA ALA A 199 -3.68 -12.01 -21.43
C ALA A 199 -3.11 -13.20 -20.64
N HIS A 200 -3.56 -13.43 -19.39
CA HIS A 200 -2.97 -14.36 -18.45
C HIS A 200 -3.92 -15.45 -17.95
N GLY A 201 -5.12 -15.62 -18.53
CA GLY A 201 -6.16 -16.51 -18.00
C GLY A 201 -5.74 -17.95 -17.78
N ALA A 202 -4.98 -18.55 -18.71
CA ALA A 202 -4.47 -19.93 -18.56
C ALA A 202 -3.43 -20.05 -17.44
N GLU A 203 -2.63 -19.00 -17.22
CA GLU A 203 -1.64 -18.94 -16.15
C GLU A 203 -2.28 -18.73 -14.79
N LEU A 204 -3.26 -17.84 -14.72
CA LEU A 204 -4.06 -17.60 -13.51
C LEU A 204 -4.78 -18.88 -13.06
N ALA A 205 -5.33 -19.67 -14.00
CA ALA A 205 -5.93 -20.97 -13.66
C ALA A 205 -4.91 -21.94 -13.04
N ARG A 206 -3.68 -21.99 -13.58
CA ARG A 206 -2.59 -22.79 -13.01
C ARG A 206 -2.16 -22.29 -11.63
N GLN A 207 -2.09 -20.96 -11.44
CA GLN A 207 -1.79 -20.38 -10.14
C GLN A 207 -2.85 -20.72 -9.10
N GLY A 208 -4.14 -20.77 -9.49
CA GLY A 208 -5.23 -21.16 -8.61
C GLY A 208 -5.03 -22.52 -7.93
N GLU A 209 -4.40 -23.49 -8.62
CA GLU A 209 -4.07 -24.80 -8.03
C GLU A 209 -2.95 -24.73 -6.98
N ALA A 210 -2.12 -23.69 -7.01
CA ALA A 210 -0.98 -23.52 -6.09
C ALA A 210 -1.27 -22.60 -4.89
N MET A 211 -2.42 -21.92 -4.87
CA MET A 211 -2.72 -20.86 -3.90
C MET A 211 -2.66 -21.31 -2.45
N GLU A 212 -3.25 -22.46 -2.12
CA GLU A 212 -3.19 -23.03 -0.76
C GLU A 212 -1.72 -23.24 -0.33
N SER A 213 -0.90 -23.82 -1.20
CA SER A 213 0.53 -24.03 -0.92
C SER A 213 1.29 -22.71 -0.77
N TYR A 214 0.95 -21.68 -1.54
CA TYR A 214 1.56 -20.35 -1.39
C TYR A 214 1.16 -19.69 -0.08
N PHE A 215 -0.10 -19.76 0.28
CA PHE A 215 -0.59 -19.26 1.57
C PHE A 215 0.12 -19.95 2.75
N GLU A 216 0.20 -21.28 2.75
CA GLU A 216 0.93 -22.03 3.77
C GLU A 216 2.40 -21.61 3.90
N ARG A 217 3.09 -21.37 2.75
CA ARG A 217 4.47 -20.87 2.73
C ARG A 217 4.60 -19.49 3.35
N VAL A 218 3.69 -18.56 2.99
CA VAL A 218 3.64 -17.22 3.56
C VAL A 218 3.46 -17.30 5.08
N VAL A 219 2.46 -18.04 5.55
CA VAL A 219 2.20 -18.24 6.99
C VAL A 219 3.42 -18.83 7.69
N ALA A 220 3.96 -19.94 7.20
CA ALA A 220 5.12 -20.61 7.82
C ALA A 220 6.35 -19.69 7.88
N ARG A 221 6.59 -18.89 6.85
CA ARG A 221 7.78 -18.02 6.76
C ARG A 221 7.67 -16.79 7.65
N LEU A 222 6.51 -16.15 7.68
CA LEU A 222 6.29 -14.93 8.45
C LEU A 222 6.09 -15.22 9.94
N THR A 223 5.36 -16.28 10.31
CA THR A 223 5.17 -16.66 11.73
C THR A 223 6.45 -17.16 12.38
N ALA A 224 7.37 -17.77 11.62
CA ALA A 224 8.66 -18.21 12.15
C ALA A 224 9.59 -17.04 12.55
N ARG A 225 9.40 -15.83 12.02
CA ARG A 225 10.28 -14.67 12.25
C ARG A 225 9.57 -13.40 12.73
N GLY A 226 8.27 -13.33 12.62
CA GLY A 226 7.50 -12.14 12.95
C GLY A 226 6.03 -12.45 13.19
N ARG A 227 5.29 -11.47 13.64
CA ARG A 227 3.87 -11.62 13.92
C ARG A 227 3.08 -11.37 12.65
N LEU A 228 2.33 -12.37 12.18
CA LEU A 228 1.25 -12.19 11.25
C LEU A 228 0.11 -11.45 11.97
N LEU A 229 -0.09 -10.18 11.67
CA LEU A 229 -1.22 -9.41 12.21
C LEU A 229 -2.43 -9.42 11.26
N GLY A 230 -2.30 -10.01 10.06
CA GLY A 230 -3.34 -9.96 9.03
C GLY A 230 -4.59 -10.78 9.34
N ASP A 231 -4.45 -11.96 9.94
CA ASP A 231 -5.57 -12.91 10.07
C ASP A 231 -6.40 -12.75 11.34
N ALA A 232 -5.89 -12.06 12.37
CA ALA A 232 -6.66 -11.78 13.57
C ALA A 232 -7.89 -10.89 13.29
N VAL A 233 -7.76 -9.95 12.34
CA VAL A 233 -8.86 -9.06 11.95
C VAL A 233 -9.94 -9.80 11.16
N THR A 234 -9.56 -10.78 10.33
CA THR A 234 -10.52 -11.57 9.55
C THR A 234 -11.28 -12.57 10.42
N ALA A 235 -10.63 -13.16 11.40
CA ALA A 235 -11.28 -14.09 12.34
C ALA A 235 -12.30 -13.39 13.26
N ASP A 236 -12.01 -12.17 13.71
CA ASP A 236 -12.93 -11.38 14.54
C ASP A 236 -14.13 -10.79 13.76
N LEU A 237 -14.00 -10.64 12.43
CA LEU A 237 -15.09 -10.18 11.57
C LEU A 237 -16.04 -11.30 11.13
N LEU A 238 -15.64 -12.56 11.29
CA LEU A 238 -16.42 -13.75 10.93
C LEU A 238 -17.02 -14.49 12.17
N ALA A 239 -16.76 -14.02 13.37
CA ALA A 239 -17.33 -14.52 14.63
C ALA A 239 -18.51 -13.66 15.08
#